data_85c30f288a77d866fb3d63d5bc0bd8c3
#
_entry.id   85c30f288a77d866fb3d63d5bc0bd8c3
#
_cell.length_a   1.000
_cell.length_b   1.000
_cell.length_c   1.000
_cell.angle_alpha   90.00
_cell.angle_beta   90.00
_cell.angle_gamma   90.00
#
_symmetry.space_group_name_H-M   'P 1'
#
loop_
_entity.id
_entity.type
_entity.pdbx_description
1 polymer ?
#
loop_
_entity_poly.entity_id
_entity_poly.type
_entity_poly.pdbx_seq_one_letter_code
_entity_poly.pdbx_strand_id
1 'polypeptide(L)'
;MNIRQLQYFVDLSETLNFTKTAQNFYISQTAITKQIQCLEGDLDIPLFHRSKKSVSLTSEGQAYLPYAKKILEDIDLSYKVIEEYRRGKRCTFSIGFIKSLDDELLLNLLQKIKENYPLIHLQYQAYSRLELLRLFKERKLDAIITFEYPEIKDENHLLLKKGHLRKYYHQDCSLNNLKLIYDVRQESLENYEIEQTLLKVCLKEGYAILHDFIESNQYSKYLQYQDLDISSPISFYYHLNSTNKILQNIIQLIEKG
;
A
#
# COMPACT_ATOMS: atom_id res chain seq x y z
N MET A 1 2.34 23.92 -22.03
CA MET A 1 3.02 23.18 -20.94
C MET A 1 3.82 22.00 -21.50
N ASN A 2 5.06 21.76 -21.04
CA ASN A 2 5.90 20.61 -21.42
C ASN A 2 6.67 20.03 -20.22
N ILE A 3 7.27 18.86 -20.41
CA ILE A 3 7.95 18.10 -19.34
C ILE A 3 9.11 18.91 -18.72
N ARG A 4 9.91 19.61 -19.55
CA ARG A 4 11.03 20.41 -19.05
C ARG A 4 10.57 21.57 -18.16
N GLN A 5 9.45 22.20 -18.48
CA GLN A 5 8.86 23.24 -17.65
C GLN A 5 8.47 22.72 -16.28
N LEU A 6 7.90 21.50 -16.20
CA LEU A 6 7.60 20.83 -14.93
C LEU A 6 8.86 20.50 -14.14
N GLN A 7 9.91 20.00 -14.80
CA GLN A 7 11.20 19.72 -14.16
C GLN A 7 11.82 21.00 -13.57
N TYR A 8 11.81 22.10 -14.31
CA TYR A 8 12.30 23.39 -13.83
C TYR A 8 11.48 23.93 -12.68
N PHE A 9 10.15 23.79 -12.72
CA PHE A 9 9.26 24.21 -11.66
C PHE A 9 9.53 23.43 -10.36
N VAL A 10 9.65 22.11 -10.43
CA VAL A 10 9.93 21.25 -9.25
C VAL A 10 11.30 21.57 -8.67
N ASP A 11 12.37 21.64 -9.46
CA ASP A 11 13.71 21.99 -8.98
C ASP A 11 13.74 23.42 -8.38
N LEU A 12 13.11 24.39 -9.03
CA LEU A 12 13.03 25.77 -8.52
C LEU A 12 12.24 25.82 -7.20
N SER A 13 11.23 25.00 -7.02
CA SER A 13 10.48 24.91 -5.75
C SER A 13 11.34 24.43 -4.58
N GLU A 14 12.36 23.63 -4.85
CA GLU A 14 13.28 23.10 -3.84
C GLU A 14 14.48 24.02 -3.61
N THR A 15 15.04 24.58 -4.67
CA THR A 15 16.22 25.46 -4.60
C THR A 15 15.89 26.88 -4.18
N LEU A 16 14.68 27.36 -4.51
CA LEU A 16 14.22 28.75 -4.38
C LEU A 16 15.21 29.76 -4.97
N ASN A 17 15.99 29.32 -5.99
CA ASN A 17 17.06 30.10 -6.60
C ASN A 17 17.19 29.80 -8.09
N PHE A 18 16.80 30.76 -8.94
CA PHE A 18 16.86 30.65 -10.40
C PHE A 18 18.28 30.33 -10.93
N THR A 19 19.33 30.88 -10.31
CA THR A 19 20.71 30.63 -10.74
C THR A 19 21.11 29.20 -10.42
N LYS A 20 20.77 28.69 -9.22
CA LYS A 20 21.07 27.33 -8.80
C LYS A 20 20.31 26.31 -9.66
N THR A 21 19.02 26.54 -9.91
CA THR A 21 18.23 25.73 -10.85
C THR A 21 18.86 25.74 -12.25
N ALA A 22 19.28 26.89 -12.76
CA ALA A 22 19.94 26.97 -14.07
C ALA A 22 21.23 26.13 -14.14
N GLN A 23 22.04 26.15 -13.06
CA GLN A 23 23.23 25.31 -12.92
C GLN A 23 22.90 23.81 -12.93
N ASN A 24 21.84 23.38 -12.20
CA ASN A 24 21.42 21.99 -12.15
C ASN A 24 21.03 21.45 -13.53
N PHE A 25 20.50 22.32 -14.41
CA PHE A 25 20.10 21.94 -15.78
C PHE A 25 21.08 22.37 -16.88
N TYR A 26 22.23 22.92 -16.52
CA TYR A 26 23.29 23.37 -17.47
C TYR A 26 22.77 24.36 -18.52
N ILE A 27 21.89 25.30 -18.12
CA ILE A 27 21.34 26.35 -19.00
C ILE A 27 21.45 27.74 -18.34
N SER A 28 21.11 28.80 -19.10
CA SER A 28 21.15 30.14 -18.53
C SER A 28 19.99 30.42 -17.59
N GLN A 29 20.20 31.26 -16.57
CA GLN A 29 19.14 31.73 -15.68
C GLN A 29 17.97 32.39 -16.43
N THR A 30 18.27 33.13 -17.51
CA THR A 30 17.25 33.72 -18.36
C THR A 30 16.38 32.68 -19.04
N ALA A 31 16.94 31.52 -19.42
CA ALA A 31 16.19 30.44 -20.01
C ALA A 31 15.22 29.83 -18.99
N ILE A 32 15.69 29.54 -17.74
CA ILE A 32 14.80 29.07 -16.65
C ILE A 32 13.68 30.09 -16.42
N THR A 33 14.01 31.34 -16.27
CA THR A 33 13.02 32.41 -16.04
C THR A 33 11.93 32.41 -17.11
N LYS A 34 12.33 32.34 -18.39
CA LYS A 34 11.40 32.29 -19.51
C LYS A 34 10.52 31.02 -19.49
N GLN A 35 11.09 29.88 -19.18
CA GLN A 35 10.32 28.63 -19.15
C GLN A 35 9.30 28.59 -18.00
N ILE A 36 9.65 29.12 -16.83
CA ILE A 36 8.71 29.27 -15.72
C ILE A 36 7.60 30.25 -16.06
N GLN A 37 7.94 31.38 -16.69
CA GLN A 37 6.93 32.36 -17.17
C GLN A 37 5.99 31.73 -18.20
N CYS A 38 6.49 30.91 -19.12
CA CYS A 38 5.64 30.19 -20.06
C CYS A 38 4.70 29.21 -19.33
N LEU A 39 5.19 28.49 -18.32
CA LEU A 39 4.35 27.59 -17.52
C LEU A 39 3.25 28.35 -16.77
N GLU A 40 3.60 29.47 -16.13
CA GLU A 40 2.67 30.34 -15.44
C GLU A 40 1.64 30.94 -16.42
N GLY A 41 2.08 31.29 -17.63
CA GLY A 41 1.19 31.77 -18.70
C GLY A 41 0.26 30.68 -19.24
N ASP A 42 0.73 29.45 -19.39
CA ASP A 42 -0.11 28.32 -19.81
C ASP A 42 -1.20 27.99 -18.78
N LEU A 43 -0.91 28.21 -17.48
CA LEU A 43 -1.84 28.00 -16.37
C LEU A 43 -2.69 29.23 -16.03
N ASP A 44 -2.33 30.38 -16.56
CA ASP A 44 -2.90 31.72 -16.25
C ASP A 44 -2.84 32.04 -14.74
N ILE A 45 -1.80 31.55 -14.05
CA ILE A 45 -1.62 31.70 -12.59
C ILE A 45 -0.14 31.81 -12.27
N PRO A 46 0.31 32.78 -11.43
CA PRO A 46 1.68 32.85 -10.95
C PRO A 46 1.96 31.70 -9.93
N LEU A 47 3.05 30.97 -10.13
CA LEU A 47 3.47 29.89 -9.24
C LEU A 47 4.54 30.35 -8.24
N PHE A 48 5.25 31.44 -8.53
CA PHE A 48 6.28 32.00 -7.66
C PHE A 48 6.07 33.47 -7.37
N HIS A 49 6.25 33.85 -6.10
CA HIS A 49 6.51 35.24 -5.72
C HIS A 49 7.98 35.56 -5.99
N ARG A 50 8.23 36.67 -6.73
CA ARG A 50 9.59 37.11 -7.07
C ARG A 50 9.80 38.48 -6.49
N SER A 51 10.84 38.62 -5.65
CA SER A 51 11.32 39.91 -5.18
C SER A 51 12.82 40.03 -5.49
N LYS A 52 13.37 41.25 -5.32
CA LYS A 52 14.82 41.44 -5.50
C LYS A 52 15.69 40.63 -4.55
N LYS A 53 15.13 40.11 -3.46
CA LYS A 53 15.88 39.42 -2.38
C LYS A 53 15.48 37.98 -2.18
N SER A 54 14.33 37.54 -2.68
CA SER A 54 13.81 36.19 -2.40
C SER A 54 12.87 35.68 -3.50
N VAL A 55 12.84 34.35 -3.62
CA VAL A 55 11.87 33.58 -4.41
C VAL A 55 11.13 32.66 -3.44
N SER A 56 9.82 32.57 -3.55
CA SER A 56 8.99 31.64 -2.77
C SER A 56 7.81 31.17 -3.62
N LEU A 57 7.24 30.01 -3.29
CA LEU A 57 6.01 29.54 -3.94
C LEU A 57 4.82 30.43 -3.54
N THR A 58 3.90 30.62 -4.48
CA THR A 58 2.54 31.12 -4.19
C THR A 58 1.70 30.01 -3.54
N SER A 59 0.50 30.32 -3.03
CA SER A 59 -0.48 29.32 -2.59
C SER A 59 -0.83 28.34 -3.71
N GLU A 60 -0.97 28.85 -4.92
CA GLU A 60 -1.25 28.08 -6.14
C GLU A 60 -0.06 27.19 -6.53
N GLY A 61 1.17 27.73 -6.42
CA GLY A 61 2.39 26.97 -6.63
C GLY A 61 2.55 25.82 -5.62
N GLN A 62 2.19 26.04 -4.35
CA GLN A 62 2.18 25.00 -3.33
C GLN A 62 1.14 23.92 -3.63
N ALA A 63 -0.06 24.30 -4.04
CA ALA A 63 -1.12 23.37 -4.42
C ALA A 63 -0.77 22.57 -5.69
N TYR A 64 -0.08 23.19 -6.66
CA TYR A 64 0.30 22.55 -7.92
C TYR A 64 1.50 21.61 -7.80
N LEU A 65 2.42 21.84 -6.86
CA LEU A 65 3.67 21.10 -6.70
C LEU A 65 3.49 19.58 -6.61
N PRO A 66 2.59 19.02 -5.79
CA PRO A 66 2.39 17.56 -5.71
C PRO A 66 1.93 16.97 -7.05
N TYR A 67 1.11 17.66 -7.82
CA TYR A 67 0.67 17.19 -9.13
C TYR A 67 1.80 17.23 -10.16
N ALA A 68 2.62 18.28 -10.16
CA ALA A 68 3.79 18.37 -11.03
C ALA A 68 4.81 17.25 -10.74
N LYS A 69 5.08 16.95 -9.46
CA LYS A 69 5.93 15.81 -9.06
C LYS A 69 5.35 14.48 -9.55
N LYS A 70 4.06 14.27 -9.35
CA LYS A 70 3.39 13.03 -9.79
C LYS A 70 3.46 12.84 -11.31
N ILE A 71 3.23 13.88 -12.10
CA ILE A 71 3.35 13.80 -13.58
C ILE A 71 4.77 13.36 -13.97
N LEU A 72 5.81 13.92 -13.36
CA LEU A 72 7.20 13.54 -13.65
C LEU A 72 7.49 12.10 -13.26
N GLU A 73 6.97 11.63 -12.12
CA GLU A 73 7.08 10.24 -11.67
C GLU A 73 6.40 9.26 -12.66
N ASP A 74 5.20 9.61 -13.14
CA ASP A 74 4.46 8.80 -14.10
C ASP A 74 5.19 8.70 -15.46
N ILE A 75 5.82 9.79 -15.90
CA ILE A 75 6.67 9.80 -17.09
C ILE A 75 7.88 8.88 -16.91
N ASP A 76 8.59 8.97 -15.78
CA ASP A 76 9.73 8.09 -15.46
C ASP A 76 9.31 6.62 -15.40
N LEU A 77 8.12 6.34 -14.86
CA LEU A 77 7.55 5.01 -14.84
C LEU A 77 7.28 4.49 -16.26
N SER A 78 6.71 5.34 -17.13
CA SER A 78 6.41 4.96 -18.51
C SER A 78 7.66 4.54 -19.28
N TYR A 79 8.78 5.26 -19.12
CA TYR A 79 10.06 4.88 -19.72
C TYR A 79 10.59 3.55 -19.22
N LYS A 80 10.47 3.28 -17.91
CA LYS A 80 10.91 2.01 -17.32
C LYS A 80 10.08 0.83 -17.83
N VAL A 81 8.76 0.99 -17.91
CA VAL A 81 7.87 -0.03 -18.46
C VAL A 81 8.31 -0.40 -19.88
N ILE A 82 8.59 0.58 -20.74
CA ILE A 82 9.04 0.34 -22.12
C ILE A 82 10.43 -0.31 -22.16
N GLU A 83 11.36 0.09 -21.31
CA GLU A 83 12.68 -0.54 -21.22
C GLU A 83 12.59 -2.02 -20.79
N GLU A 84 11.72 -2.35 -19.84
CA GLU A 84 11.53 -3.72 -19.40
C GLU A 84 10.85 -4.58 -20.46
N TYR A 85 9.88 -4.03 -21.20
CA TYR A 85 9.34 -4.67 -22.40
C TYR A 85 10.43 -4.96 -23.46
N ARG A 86 11.34 -4.00 -23.72
CA ARG A 86 12.46 -4.19 -24.63
C ARG A 86 13.42 -5.29 -24.18
N ARG A 87 13.60 -5.46 -22.85
CA ARG A 87 14.43 -6.52 -22.26
C ARG A 87 13.71 -7.86 -22.12
N GLY A 88 12.47 -7.98 -22.57
CA GLY A 88 11.63 -9.16 -22.41
C GLY A 88 11.21 -9.45 -20.98
N LYS A 89 11.41 -8.50 -20.06
CA LYS A 89 10.95 -8.57 -18.68
C LYS A 89 9.68 -7.73 -18.54
N ARG A 90 8.60 -8.36 -18.09
CA ARG A 90 7.40 -7.60 -17.67
C ARG A 90 7.67 -6.94 -16.33
N CYS A 91 7.25 -5.68 -16.15
CA CYS A 91 7.20 -5.04 -14.85
C CYS A 91 6.26 -5.83 -13.94
N THR A 92 6.81 -6.73 -13.14
CA THR A 92 6.04 -7.57 -12.24
C THR A 92 6.02 -6.94 -10.86
N PHE A 93 4.84 -6.90 -10.25
CA PHE A 93 4.68 -6.56 -8.85
C PHE A 93 3.99 -7.74 -8.15
N SER A 94 4.66 -8.30 -7.16
CA SER A 94 4.24 -9.52 -6.48
C SER A 94 3.68 -9.22 -5.09
N ILE A 95 2.41 -9.59 -4.87
CA ILE A 95 1.72 -9.44 -3.59
C ILE A 95 1.37 -10.82 -3.04
N GLY A 96 1.84 -11.11 -1.83
CA GLY A 96 1.36 -12.24 -1.06
C GLY A 96 0.25 -11.82 -0.10
N PHE A 97 -0.69 -12.70 0.19
CA PHE A 97 -1.69 -12.46 1.23
C PHE A 97 -2.01 -13.74 2.01
N ILE A 98 -2.48 -13.56 3.24
CA ILE A 98 -2.89 -14.69 4.07
C ILE A 98 -4.18 -15.31 3.53
N LYS A 99 -4.28 -16.65 3.51
CA LYS A 99 -5.43 -17.41 2.95
C LYS A 99 -6.79 -17.04 3.54
N SER A 100 -6.81 -16.49 4.72
CA SER A 100 -8.03 -16.10 5.46
C SER A 100 -8.32 -14.61 5.42
N LEU A 101 -7.85 -13.91 4.41
CA LEU A 101 -8.08 -12.48 4.27
C LEU A 101 -9.53 -12.20 3.81
N ASP A 102 -10.03 -11.00 4.13
CA ASP A 102 -11.29 -10.46 3.63
C ASP A 102 -11.24 -10.32 2.10
N ASP A 103 -12.04 -11.13 1.39
CA ASP A 103 -12.06 -11.20 -0.06
C ASP A 103 -12.47 -9.85 -0.70
N GLU A 104 -13.39 -9.12 -0.09
CA GLU A 104 -13.84 -7.82 -0.58
C GLU A 104 -12.73 -6.77 -0.47
N LEU A 105 -12.04 -6.72 0.67
CA LEU A 105 -10.90 -5.83 0.86
C LEU A 105 -9.80 -6.08 -0.18
N LEU A 106 -9.46 -7.37 -0.38
CA LEU A 106 -8.44 -7.77 -1.32
C LEU A 106 -8.82 -7.42 -2.76
N LEU A 107 -10.04 -7.75 -3.16
CA LEU A 107 -10.55 -7.48 -4.50
C LEU A 107 -10.52 -5.98 -4.82
N ASN A 108 -11.04 -5.16 -3.92
CA ASN A 108 -11.06 -3.70 -4.08
C ASN A 108 -9.65 -3.12 -4.24
N LEU A 109 -8.68 -3.59 -3.42
CA LEU A 109 -7.30 -3.15 -3.52
C LEU A 109 -6.65 -3.56 -4.85
N LEU A 110 -6.80 -4.83 -5.26
CA LEU A 110 -6.21 -5.33 -6.50
C LEU A 110 -6.83 -4.66 -7.74
N GLN A 111 -8.14 -4.40 -7.75
CA GLN A 111 -8.82 -3.65 -8.81
C GLN A 111 -8.27 -2.22 -8.90
N LYS A 112 -8.19 -1.52 -7.77
CA LYS A 112 -7.65 -0.16 -7.70
C LYS A 112 -6.21 -0.09 -8.23
N ILE A 113 -5.35 -1.08 -7.91
CA ILE A 113 -4.00 -1.17 -8.46
C ILE A 113 -4.03 -1.36 -9.98
N LYS A 114 -4.84 -2.29 -10.49
CA LYS A 114 -4.95 -2.58 -11.93
C LYS A 114 -5.47 -1.39 -12.75
N GLU A 115 -6.46 -0.67 -12.23
CA GLU A 115 -7.03 0.50 -12.89
C GLU A 115 -6.02 1.64 -13.01
N ASN A 116 -5.24 1.88 -11.96
CA ASN A 116 -4.25 2.95 -11.95
C ASN A 116 -2.94 2.58 -12.67
N TYR A 117 -2.62 1.28 -12.74
CA TYR A 117 -1.36 0.77 -13.33
C TYR A 117 -1.62 -0.41 -14.28
N PRO A 118 -2.35 -0.22 -15.40
CA PRO A 118 -2.78 -1.31 -16.29
C PRO A 118 -1.63 -2.07 -16.97
N LEU A 119 -0.46 -1.46 -17.05
CA LEU A 119 0.73 -2.05 -17.68
C LEU A 119 1.57 -2.92 -16.74
N ILE A 120 1.28 -2.92 -15.44
CA ILE A 120 1.99 -3.75 -14.48
C ILE A 120 1.45 -5.19 -14.55
N HIS A 121 2.35 -6.15 -14.63
CA HIS A 121 2.01 -7.54 -14.42
C HIS A 121 1.88 -7.82 -12.92
N LEU A 122 0.65 -7.70 -12.41
CA LEU A 122 0.35 -7.94 -11.01
C LEU A 122 0.26 -9.45 -10.76
N GLN A 123 1.19 -9.97 -9.95
CA GLN A 123 1.15 -11.34 -9.42
C GLN A 123 0.62 -11.29 -8.01
N TYR A 124 -0.39 -12.10 -7.72
CA TYR A 124 -0.99 -12.18 -6.39
C TYR A 124 -1.32 -13.63 -6.04
N GLN A 125 -1.00 -14.03 -4.81
CA GLN A 125 -1.23 -15.41 -4.35
C GLN A 125 -1.45 -15.47 -2.85
N ALA A 126 -2.36 -16.37 -2.45
CA ALA A 126 -2.61 -16.70 -1.05
C ALA A 126 -1.57 -17.70 -0.53
N TYR A 127 -1.10 -17.47 0.68
CA TYR A 127 -0.11 -18.31 1.35
C TYR A 127 -0.55 -18.65 2.78
N SER A 128 0.01 -19.71 3.35
CA SER A 128 0.01 -19.92 4.79
C SER A 128 0.84 -18.84 5.50
N ARG A 129 0.59 -18.59 6.79
CA ARG A 129 1.37 -17.60 7.57
C ARG A 129 2.87 -17.80 7.44
N LEU A 130 3.35 -19.03 7.70
CA LEU A 130 4.78 -19.32 7.67
C LEU A 130 5.40 -19.06 6.30
N GLU A 131 4.76 -19.53 5.25
CA GLU A 131 5.25 -19.36 3.89
C GLU A 131 5.23 -17.89 3.47
N LEU A 132 4.17 -17.15 3.80
CA LEU A 132 4.03 -15.72 3.51
C LEU A 132 5.17 -14.92 4.13
N LEU A 133 5.40 -15.11 5.43
CA LEU A 133 6.45 -14.40 6.17
C LEU A 133 7.85 -14.80 5.69
N ARG A 134 8.08 -16.08 5.35
CA ARG A 134 9.33 -16.55 4.77
C ARG A 134 9.61 -15.88 3.42
N LEU A 135 8.66 -15.92 2.49
CA LEU A 135 8.80 -15.32 1.15
C LEU A 135 9.02 -13.81 1.23
N PHE A 136 8.35 -13.14 2.17
CA PHE A 136 8.54 -11.71 2.40
C PHE A 136 9.95 -11.41 2.93
N LYS A 137 10.42 -12.11 3.95
CA LYS A 137 11.79 -11.96 4.49
C LYS A 137 12.88 -12.27 3.44
N GLU A 138 12.62 -13.27 2.58
CA GLU A 138 13.51 -13.60 1.45
C GLU A 138 13.42 -12.61 0.28
N ARG A 139 12.60 -11.55 0.39
CA ARG A 139 12.35 -10.55 -0.66
C ARG A 139 11.87 -11.13 -2.00
N LYS A 140 11.15 -12.24 -1.93
CA LYS A 140 10.49 -12.88 -3.08
C LYS A 140 9.11 -12.29 -3.37
N LEU A 141 8.56 -11.52 -2.43
CA LEU A 141 7.35 -10.74 -2.59
C LEU A 141 7.69 -9.26 -2.37
N ASP A 142 7.14 -8.39 -3.21
CA ASP A 142 7.33 -6.93 -3.09
C ASP A 142 6.53 -6.36 -1.91
N ALA A 143 5.37 -6.95 -1.65
CA ALA A 143 4.51 -6.60 -0.52
C ALA A 143 3.69 -7.80 -0.04
N ILE A 144 3.20 -7.72 1.19
CA ILE A 144 2.25 -8.69 1.74
C ILE A 144 1.08 -8.00 2.41
N ILE A 145 -0.08 -8.67 2.39
CA ILE A 145 -1.29 -8.23 3.10
C ILE A 145 -1.62 -9.29 4.14
N THR A 146 -1.59 -8.87 5.39
CA THR A 146 -1.78 -9.81 6.50
C THR A 146 -2.15 -9.07 7.78
N PHE A 147 -2.46 -9.83 8.82
CA PHE A 147 -2.59 -9.35 10.18
C PHE A 147 -1.21 -9.00 10.76
N GLU A 148 -1.21 -8.25 11.86
CA GLU A 148 0.02 -7.96 12.60
C GLU A 148 0.53 -9.22 13.30
N TYR A 149 1.81 -9.53 13.06
CA TYR A 149 2.52 -10.61 13.72
C TYR A 149 3.82 -10.12 14.33
N PRO A 150 4.29 -10.71 15.44
CA PRO A 150 5.54 -10.31 16.11
C PRO A 150 6.75 -10.24 15.17
N GLU A 151 6.80 -11.14 14.17
CA GLU A 151 7.91 -11.26 13.23
C GLU A 151 8.03 -10.12 12.22
N ILE A 152 6.98 -9.32 12.06
CA ILE A 152 6.89 -8.22 11.09
C ILE A 152 6.43 -6.90 11.72
N LYS A 153 6.31 -6.83 13.04
CA LYS A 153 5.83 -5.63 13.75
C LYS A 153 6.68 -4.38 13.48
N ASP A 154 7.98 -4.56 13.19
CA ASP A 154 8.93 -3.48 12.93
C ASP A 154 9.06 -3.16 11.43
N GLU A 155 8.34 -3.88 10.55
CA GLU A 155 8.31 -3.61 9.11
C GLU A 155 7.37 -2.44 8.79
N ASN A 156 7.66 -1.76 7.68
CA ASN A 156 6.81 -0.66 7.24
C ASN A 156 5.47 -1.18 6.77
N HIS A 157 4.40 -0.51 7.18
CA HIS A 157 3.07 -0.92 6.82
C HIS A 157 2.10 0.24 6.70
N LEU A 158 1.02 -0.01 5.96
CA LEU A 158 -0.15 0.85 5.87
C LEU A 158 -1.36 0.08 6.40
N LEU A 159 -2.11 0.70 7.29
CA LEU A 159 -3.35 0.13 7.81
C LEU A 159 -4.40 0.09 6.69
N LEU A 160 -4.91 -1.10 6.37
CA LEU A 160 -5.99 -1.28 5.40
C LEU A 160 -7.36 -1.36 6.07
N LYS A 161 -7.45 -2.13 7.17
CA LYS A 161 -8.71 -2.34 7.90
C LYS A 161 -8.43 -2.51 9.39
N LYS A 162 -9.20 -1.83 10.22
CA LYS A 162 -9.23 -2.11 11.65
C LYS A 162 -9.98 -3.41 11.89
N GLY A 163 -9.49 -4.23 12.82
CA GLY A 163 -10.10 -5.48 13.20
C GLY A 163 -9.81 -5.84 14.65
N HIS A 164 -10.51 -6.83 15.17
CA HIS A 164 -10.38 -7.33 16.53
C HIS A 164 -10.36 -8.84 16.54
N LEU A 165 -9.92 -9.41 17.63
CA LEU A 165 -10.06 -10.83 17.88
C LEU A 165 -11.38 -11.14 18.56
N ARG A 166 -11.98 -12.24 18.19
CA ARG A 166 -13.22 -12.77 18.75
C ARG A 166 -13.06 -14.22 19.18
N LYS A 167 -13.80 -14.54 20.23
CA LYS A 167 -13.94 -15.91 20.72
C LYS A 167 -15.21 -16.49 20.11
N TYR A 168 -15.07 -17.44 19.17
CA TYR A 168 -16.17 -18.11 18.47
C TYR A 168 -16.52 -19.42 19.14
N TYR A 169 -17.81 -19.67 19.35
CA TYR A 169 -18.36 -20.88 19.94
C TYR A 169 -19.75 -21.19 19.36
N HIS A 170 -20.21 -22.43 19.53
CA HIS A 170 -21.54 -22.82 19.05
C HIS A 170 -22.64 -22.13 19.86
N GLN A 171 -23.69 -21.66 19.21
CA GLN A 171 -24.79 -20.90 19.84
C GLN A 171 -25.50 -21.62 20.98
N ASP A 172 -25.56 -22.96 20.98
CA ASP A 172 -26.20 -23.75 22.04
C ASP A 172 -25.26 -24.07 23.21
N CYS A 173 -24.03 -23.58 23.21
CA CYS A 173 -23.02 -23.88 24.24
C CYS A 173 -22.78 -22.69 25.16
N SER A 174 -22.49 -23.00 26.44
CA SER A 174 -21.97 -22.01 27.38
C SER A 174 -20.45 -22.02 27.36
N LEU A 175 -19.83 -20.86 27.20
CA LEU A 175 -18.38 -20.68 27.15
C LEU A 175 -17.62 -21.28 28.35
N ASN A 176 -18.24 -21.28 29.54
CA ASN A 176 -17.57 -21.68 30.78
C ASN A 176 -17.12 -23.15 30.81
N ASN A 177 -17.67 -24.01 29.95
CA ASN A 177 -17.40 -25.42 29.90
C ASN A 177 -16.68 -25.87 28.61
N LEU A 178 -16.29 -24.94 27.75
CA LEU A 178 -15.67 -25.25 26.49
C LEU A 178 -14.14 -25.17 26.59
N LYS A 179 -13.46 -26.17 25.99
CA LYS A 179 -12.01 -26.14 25.83
C LYS A 179 -11.62 -25.27 24.63
N LEU A 180 -10.43 -24.71 24.69
CA LEU A 180 -9.83 -24.00 23.56
C LEU A 180 -9.44 -25.04 22.49
N ILE A 181 -9.93 -24.85 21.26
CA ILE A 181 -9.54 -25.64 20.07
C ILE A 181 -8.40 -24.96 19.36
N TYR A 182 -8.50 -23.64 19.17
CA TYR A 182 -7.55 -22.86 18.40
C TYR A 182 -7.48 -21.40 18.87
N ASP A 183 -6.26 -20.87 18.86
CA ASP A 183 -5.99 -19.45 19.09
C ASP A 183 -5.03 -18.94 18.02
N VAL A 184 -5.49 -18.00 17.20
CA VAL A 184 -4.73 -17.43 16.09
C VAL A 184 -3.40 -16.77 16.52
N ARG A 185 -3.24 -16.46 17.81
CA ARG A 185 -2.02 -15.89 18.39
C ARG A 185 -0.93 -16.94 18.65
N GLN A 186 -1.30 -18.22 18.76
CA GLN A 186 -0.36 -19.29 19.09
C GLN A 186 0.41 -19.75 17.85
N GLU A 187 1.74 -19.74 17.93
CA GLU A 187 2.67 -20.06 16.82
C GLU A 187 2.65 -21.53 16.37
N SER A 188 2.18 -22.44 17.22
CA SER A 188 2.40 -23.87 17.06
C SER A 188 1.46 -24.61 16.10
N LEU A 189 0.56 -23.91 15.42
CA LEU A 189 -0.48 -24.55 14.60
C LEU A 189 -0.28 -24.26 13.12
N GLU A 190 0.78 -24.87 12.56
CA GLU A 190 1.28 -24.65 11.20
C GLU A 190 0.31 -24.98 10.05
N ASN A 191 -0.75 -25.76 10.30
CA ASN A 191 -1.63 -26.26 9.25
C ASN A 191 -3.13 -26.21 9.61
N TYR A 192 -3.55 -25.33 10.52
CA TYR A 192 -4.98 -25.24 10.80
C TYR A 192 -5.66 -24.40 9.74
N GLU A 193 -6.42 -25.05 8.87
CA GLU A 193 -7.37 -24.39 8.02
C GLU A 193 -8.52 -23.82 8.88
N ILE A 194 -8.80 -22.54 8.75
CA ILE A 194 -9.87 -21.88 9.52
C ILE A 194 -11.19 -22.63 9.36
N GLU A 195 -11.47 -23.16 8.17
CA GLU A 195 -12.66 -23.97 7.90
C GLU A 195 -12.76 -25.21 8.78
N GLN A 196 -11.65 -25.93 8.97
CA GLN A 196 -11.64 -27.11 9.87
C GLN A 196 -11.84 -26.71 11.32
N THR A 197 -11.26 -25.57 11.72
CA THR A 197 -11.45 -25.03 13.08
C THR A 197 -12.92 -24.68 13.31
N LEU A 198 -13.54 -23.95 12.37
CA LEU A 198 -14.95 -23.58 12.47
C LEU A 198 -15.86 -24.80 12.46
N LEU A 199 -15.54 -25.82 11.65
CA LEU A 199 -16.28 -27.08 11.67
C LEU A 199 -16.26 -27.76 13.04
N LYS A 200 -15.10 -27.83 13.71
CA LYS A 200 -14.99 -28.36 15.08
C LYS A 200 -15.78 -27.54 16.09
N VAL A 201 -15.79 -26.21 15.96
CA VAL A 201 -16.63 -25.34 16.80
C VAL A 201 -18.11 -25.62 16.55
N CYS A 202 -18.52 -25.79 15.31
CA CYS A 202 -19.91 -26.15 14.96
C CYS A 202 -20.30 -27.55 15.48
N LEU A 203 -19.36 -28.48 15.58
CA LEU A 203 -19.55 -29.81 16.18
C LEU A 203 -19.51 -29.77 17.72
N LYS A 204 -19.45 -28.59 18.33
CA LYS A 204 -19.45 -28.38 19.80
C LYS A 204 -18.21 -28.94 20.50
N GLU A 205 -17.10 -29.11 19.80
CA GLU A 205 -15.87 -29.64 20.36
C GLU A 205 -15.12 -28.65 21.25
N GLY A 206 -15.42 -27.36 21.13
CA GLY A 206 -14.82 -26.30 21.93
C GLY A 206 -15.06 -24.90 21.34
N TYR A 207 -14.15 -23.96 21.66
CA TYR A 207 -14.16 -22.60 21.10
C TYR A 207 -12.84 -22.26 20.40
N ALA A 208 -12.89 -21.26 19.50
CA ALA A 208 -11.70 -20.75 18.83
C ALA A 208 -11.58 -19.24 19.00
N ILE A 209 -10.34 -18.72 19.03
CA ILE A 209 -10.04 -17.29 18.98
C ILE A 209 -9.54 -16.97 17.58
N LEU A 210 -10.29 -16.17 16.85
CA LEU A 210 -10.06 -15.82 15.45
C LEU A 210 -10.27 -14.32 15.22
N HIS A 211 -9.88 -13.86 14.05
CA HIS A 211 -10.17 -12.48 13.60
C HIS A 211 -11.66 -12.28 13.32
N ASP A 212 -12.14 -11.05 13.39
CA ASP A 212 -13.55 -10.67 13.31
C ASP A 212 -14.20 -10.72 11.91
N PHE A 213 -13.42 -11.02 10.85
CA PHE A 213 -13.90 -11.10 9.45
C PHE A 213 -14.73 -12.35 9.12
N ILE A 214 -14.88 -13.28 10.06
CA ILE A 214 -15.56 -14.58 9.82
C ILE A 214 -17.09 -14.44 9.69
N GLU A 215 -17.65 -13.27 9.93
CA GLU A 215 -19.10 -13.04 9.85
C GLU A 215 -19.72 -13.37 8.47
N SER A 216 -18.96 -13.27 7.41
CA SER A 216 -19.39 -13.64 6.05
C SER A 216 -19.28 -15.14 5.73
N ASN A 217 -18.74 -15.93 6.65
CA ASN A 217 -18.53 -17.36 6.44
C ASN A 217 -19.85 -18.14 6.55
N GLN A 218 -19.97 -19.22 5.77
CA GLN A 218 -21.13 -20.13 5.77
C GLN A 218 -21.48 -20.74 7.14
N TYR A 219 -20.56 -20.74 8.08
CA TYR A 219 -20.75 -21.24 9.44
C TYR A 219 -21.31 -20.19 10.43
N SER A 220 -21.38 -18.92 10.05
CA SER A 220 -21.81 -17.83 10.93
C SER A 220 -23.19 -18.06 11.57
N LYS A 221 -24.11 -18.74 10.85
CA LYS A 221 -25.46 -19.07 11.35
C LYS A 221 -25.50 -20.06 12.53
N TYR A 222 -24.42 -20.76 12.81
CA TYR A 222 -24.31 -21.72 13.90
C TYR A 222 -23.48 -21.20 15.07
N LEU A 223 -22.78 -20.10 14.86
CA LEU A 223 -21.79 -19.56 15.77
C LEU A 223 -22.31 -18.30 16.49
N GLN A 224 -21.91 -18.19 17.74
CA GLN A 224 -21.90 -16.95 18.48
C GLN A 224 -20.47 -16.53 18.75
N TYR A 225 -20.27 -15.26 19.04
CA TYR A 225 -18.97 -14.76 19.41
C TYR A 225 -19.01 -13.84 20.61
N GLN A 226 -17.88 -13.74 21.29
CA GLN A 226 -17.59 -12.73 22.29
C GLN A 226 -16.39 -11.92 21.79
N ASP A 227 -16.56 -10.61 21.72
CA ASP A 227 -15.46 -9.70 21.38
C ASP A 227 -14.37 -9.76 22.47
N LEU A 228 -13.14 -9.79 22.03
CA LEU A 228 -11.97 -9.62 22.85
C LEU A 228 -11.47 -8.17 22.62
N ASP A 229 -11.05 -7.50 23.70
CA ASP A 229 -10.45 -6.17 23.59
C ASP A 229 -8.98 -6.28 23.12
N ILE A 230 -8.80 -6.92 21.97
CA ILE A 230 -7.51 -7.17 21.34
C ILE A 230 -7.58 -6.74 19.89
N SER A 231 -6.82 -5.69 19.55
CA SER A 231 -6.72 -5.19 18.18
C SER A 231 -6.05 -6.23 17.28
N SER A 232 -6.58 -6.38 16.08
CA SER A 232 -6.02 -7.26 15.05
C SER A 232 -6.21 -6.65 13.66
N PRO A 233 -5.45 -5.60 13.34
CA PRO A 233 -5.58 -4.87 12.08
C PRO A 233 -5.08 -5.69 10.91
N ILE A 234 -5.65 -5.44 9.72
CA ILE A 234 -5.14 -5.89 8.43
C ILE A 234 -4.31 -4.76 7.85
N SER A 235 -3.07 -5.05 7.48
CA SER A 235 -2.14 -4.06 6.95
C SER A 235 -1.42 -4.56 5.69
N PHE A 236 -1.00 -3.60 4.88
CA PHE A 236 -0.13 -3.78 3.73
C PHE A 236 1.31 -3.55 4.18
N TYR A 237 2.13 -4.60 4.24
CA TYR A 237 3.52 -4.56 4.66
C TYR A 237 4.44 -4.52 3.45
N TYR A 238 5.54 -3.76 3.54
CA TYR A 238 6.50 -3.57 2.46
C TYR A 238 7.91 -3.25 2.98
N HIS A 239 8.94 -3.46 2.14
CA HIS A 239 10.32 -3.12 2.47
C HIS A 239 10.67 -1.69 2.03
N LEU A 240 11.08 -0.83 2.96
CA LEU A 240 11.43 0.58 2.71
C LEU A 240 12.57 0.76 1.70
N ASN A 241 13.53 -0.16 1.67
CA ASN A 241 14.69 -0.15 0.78
C ASN A 241 14.41 -0.80 -0.58
N SER A 242 13.14 -0.97 -0.93
CA SER A 242 12.79 -1.45 -2.26
C SER A 242 13.13 -0.35 -3.28
N THR A 243 14.00 -0.69 -4.23
CA THR A 243 14.27 0.15 -5.41
C THR A 243 13.10 0.13 -6.40
N ASN A 244 12.02 -0.57 -6.05
CA ASN A 244 10.83 -0.70 -6.87
C ASN A 244 9.98 0.57 -6.76
N LYS A 245 10.10 1.47 -7.75
CA LYS A 245 9.29 2.70 -7.82
C LYS A 245 7.78 2.43 -7.90
N ILE A 246 7.38 1.27 -8.40
CA ILE A 246 5.97 0.84 -8.44
C ILE A 246 5.43 0.73 -7.02
N LEU A 247 6.21 0.21 -6.09
CA LEU A 247 5.83 0.11 -4.68
C LEU A 247 5.50 1.48 -4.09
N GLN A 248 6.34 2.49 -4.34
CA GLN A 248 6.10 3.86 -3.83
C GLN A 248 4.78 4.43 -4.36
N ASN A 249 4.48 4.20 -5.64
CA ASN A 249 3.23 4.65 -6.25
C ASN A 249 2.00 3.91 -5.69
N ILE A 250 2.13 2.60 -5.41
CA ILE A 250 1.07 1.81 -4.77
C ILE A 250 0.84 2.28 -3.33
N ILE A 251 1.90 2.58 -2.58
CA ILE A 251 1.81 3.17 -1.23
C ILE A 251 0.99 4.45 -1.27
N GLN A 252 1.33 5.39 -2.15
CA GLN A 252 0.58 6.64 -2.31
C GLN A 252 -0.89 6.43 -2.73
N LEU A 253 -1.15 5.38 -3.54
CA LEU A 253 -2.51 5.02 -3.95
C LEU A 253 -3.35 4.52 -2.76
N ILE A 254 -2.73 3.75 -1.85
CA ILE A 254 -3.38 3.24 -0.64
C ILE A 254 -3.63 4.37 0.36
N GLU A 255 -2.66 5.28 0.56
CA GLU A 255 -2.78 6.41 1.51
C GLU A 255 -3.86 7.42 1.13
N LYS A 256 -4.19 7.53 -0.15
CA LYS A 256 -5.19 8.51 -0.65
C LYS A 256 -6.62 7.96 -0.69
N GLY A 257 -6.81 6.69 -0.41
CA GLY A 257 -8.11 6.01 -0.52
C GLY A 257 -8.73 5.51 0.69
#